data_fa57ec1d35af53bd6504eaf55a010872
#
_entry.id   fa57ec1d35af53bd6504eaf55a010872
#
_cell.length_a   1.000
_cell.length_b   1.000
_cell.length_c   1.000
_cell.angle_alpha   90.00
_cell.angle_beta   90.00
_cell.angle_gamma   90.00
#
_symmetry.space_group_name_H-M   'P 1'
#
loop_
_entity.id
_entity.type
_entity.pdbx_description
1 polymer ?
#
loop_
_entity_poly.entity_id
_entity_poly.type
_entity_poly.pdbx_seq_one_letter_code
_entity_poly.pdbx_strand_id
1 'polypeptide(L)'
;IITHGGANHTMTQSEIDFALEGTKETDFVLIQNEIKNVGYIIERAKKKGLQVAFNAAPINKGVEDYPLDVLDLLFLNEIEAEQLSGTTGSAEMIRVLSKRFPETKLIITLGGDGSIYHYKDETLKQIAIDAGQIVDTTGAGDAFVGTFLAYFVETGEAREALMGAAKASAKCISRKGATNLLKNV
;
A
#
# COMPACT_ATOMS: atom_id res chain seq x y z
N ILE A 1 -15.89 -8.20 -14.57
CA ILE A 1 -14.51 -8.72 -14.65
C ILE A 1 -14.52 -10.09 -13.98
N ILE A 2 -13.97 -11.10 -14.65
CA ILE A 2 -13.76 -12.43 -14.07
C ILE A 2 -12.26 -12.57 -13.86
N THR A 3 -11.83 -12.78 -12.62
CA THR A 3 -10.44 -12.98 -12.26
C THR A 3 -10.20 -14.41 -11.78
N HIS A 4 -9.05 -14.97 -12.11
CA HIS A 4 -8.59 -16.27 -11.62
C HIS A 4 -7.19 -16.09 -11.03
N GLY A 5 -7.01 -16.44 -9.75
CA GLY A 5 -5.77 -16.18 -9.02
C GLY A 5 -4.54 -16.92 -9.54
N GLY A 6 -4.72 -18.03 -10.27
CA GLY A 6 -3.59 -18.77 -10.84
C GLY A 6 -2.50 -19.07 -9.80
N ALA A 7 -1.26 -18.75 -10.12
CA ALA A 7 -0.11 -18.95 -9.26
C ALA A 7 -0.20 -18.19 -7.92
N ASN A 8 -0.89 -17.05 -7.87
CA ASN A 8 -1.08 -16.29 -6.63
C ASN A 8 -1.79 -17.12 -5.55
N HIS A 9 -2.66 -18.05 -5.95
CA HIS A 9 -3.40 -18.89 -5.00
C HIS A 9 -2.72 -20.22 -4.68
N THR A 10 -1.56 -20.50 -5.26
CA THR A 10 -0.81 -21.75 -5.01
C THR A 10 0.40 -21.58 -4.12
N MET A 11 0.76 -20.34 -3.77
CA MET A 11 1.93 -20.04 -2.92
C MET A 11 1.83 -20.78 -1.58
N THR A 12 2.86 -21.56 -1.29
CA THR A 12 2.99 -22.36 -0.06
C THR A 12 3.81 -21.64 1.01
N GLN A 13 3.65 -22.06 2.27
CA GLN A 13 4.46 -21.51 3.37
C GLN A 13 5.96 -21.77 3.18
N SER A 14 6.34 -22.93 2.60
CA SER A 14 7.75 -23.26 2.32
C SER A 14 8.36 -22.33 1.29
N GLU A 15 7.61 -21.94 0.25
CA GLU A 15 8.08 -20.96 -0.75
C GLU A 15 8.24 -19.56 -0.13
N ILE A 16 7.33 -19.18 0.78
CA ILE A 16 7.43 -17.93 1.53
C ILE A 16 8.69 -17.94 2.42
N ASP A 17 8.89 -19.01 3.19
CA ASP A 17 10.07 -19.15 4.05
C ASP A 17 11.37 -19.07 3.25
N PHE A 18 11.44 -19.78 2.12
CA PHE A 18 12.57 -19.73 1.20
C PHE A 18 12.81 -18.32 0.63
N ALA A 19 11.75 -17.61 0.21
CA ALA A 19 11.87 -16.25 -0.31
C ALA A 19 12.40 -15.27 0.75
N LEU A 20 12.07 -15.50 2.02
CA LEU A 20 12.53 -14.66 3.11
C LEU A 20 13.93 -15.03 3.64
N GLU A 21 14.52 -16.19 3.28
CA GLU A 21 15.83 -16.62 3.80
C GLU A 21 16.95 -15.63 3.53
N GLY A 22 16.98 -15.04 2.33
CA GLY A 22 18.03 -14.12 1.89
C GLY A 22 17.86 -12.66 2.33
N THR A 23 16.77 -12.34 3.07
CA THR A 23 16.48 -10.96 3.47
C THR A 23 17.32 -10.51 4.67
N LYS A 24 17.57 -9.19 4.73
CA LYS A 24 18.27 -8.50 5.83
C LYS A 24 17.26 -7.67 6.63
N GLU A 25 17.54 -7.39 7.88
CA GLU A 25 16.68 -6.57 8.76
C GLU A 25 16.38 -5.16 8.22
N THR A 26 17.20 -4.67 7.28
CA THR A 26 17.00 -3.38 6.59
C THR A 26 16.02 -3.46 5.42
N ASP A 27 15.63 -4.67 5.00
CA ASP A 27 14.78 -4.86 3.84
C ASP A 27 13.29 -4.66 4.20
N PHE A 28 12.52 -4.23 3.20
CA PHE A 28 11.08 -4.12 3.27
C PHE A 28 10.41 -5.29 2.56
N VAL A 29 9.34 -5.79 3.15
CA VAL A 29 8.43 -6.72 2.48
C VAL A 29 7.17 -5.94 2.10
N LEU A 30 6.98 -5.72 0.79
CA LEU A 30 5.75 -5.14 0.26
C LEU A 30 4.81 -6.25 -0.20
N ILE A 31 3.60 -6.26 0.33
CA ILE A 31 2.58 -7.27 0.06
C ILE A 31 1.30 -6.59 -0.43
N GLN A 32 0.64 -7.21 -1.41
CA GLN A 32 -0.75 -6.91 -1.79
C GLN A 32 -1.68 -8.06 -1.44
N ASN A 33 -2.98 -7.76 -1.31
CA ASN A 33 -3.98 -8.76 -0.93
C ASN A 33 -4.47 -9.62 -2.12
N GLU A 34 -3.58 -9.93 -3.04
CA GLU A 34 -3.86 -10.75 -4.22
C GLU A 34 -3.26 -12.16 -4.14
N ILE A 35 -2.46 -12.44 -3.10
CA ILE A 35 -1.77 -13.71 -2.92
C ILE A 35 -2.31 -14.48 -1.72
N LYS A 36 -2.06 -15.78 -1.70
CA LYS A 36 -2.40 -16.65 -0.56
C LYS A 36 -1.41 -16.46 0.58
N ASN A 37 -1.87 -16.77 1.79
CA ASN A 37 -1.04 -16.78 3.00
C ASN A 37 -0.50 -15.39 3.44
N VAL A 38 -1.20 -14.31 3.13
CA VAL A 38 -0.78 -12.94 3.50
C VAL A 38 -0.48 -12.82 5.00
N GLY A 39 -1.39 -13.29 5.87
CA GLY A 39 -1.15 -13.27 7.33
C GLY A 39 0.13 -13.99 7.73
N TYR A 40 0.40 -15.16 7.15
CA TYR A 40 1.64 -15.90 7.39
C TYR A 40 2.89 -15.12 6.93
N ILE A 41 2.82 -14.45 5.77
CA ILE A 41 3.94 -13.62 5.29
C ILE A 41 4.24 -12.50 6.27
N ILE A 42 3.20 -11.79 6.76
CA ILE A 42 3.34 -10.71 7.74
C ILE A 42 4.02 -11.24 9.00
N GLU A 43 3.52 -12.32 9.59
CA GLU A 43 4.08 -12.91 10.81
C GLU A 43 5.54 -13.34 10.62
N ARG A 44 5.87 -14.01 9.51
CA ARG A 44 7.23 -14.49 9.24
C ARG A 44 8.20 -13.34 9.01
N ALA A 45 7.80 -12.31 8.26
CA ALA A 45 8.60 -11.11 8.03
C ALA A 45 8.88 -10.37 9.34
N LYS A 46 7.86 -10.15 10.16
CA LYS A 46 8.02 -9.49 11.48
C LYS A 46 8.88 -10.31 12.43
N LYS A 47 8.74 -11.64 12.44
CA LYS A 47 9.60 -12.52 13.25
C LYS A 47 11.08 -12.45 12.85
N LYS A 48 11.37 -12.10 11.60
CA LYS A 48 12.73 -11.86 11.08
C LYS A 48 13.23 -10.43 11.31
N GLY A 49 12.44 -9.54 11.91
CA GLY A 49 12.78 -8.14 12.14
C GLY A 49 12.59 -7.25 10.90
N LEU A 50 11.96 -7.76 9.84
CA LEU A 50 11.73 -6.99 8.61
C LEU A 50 10.66 -5.94 8.79
N GLN A 51 10.75 -4.86 8.02
CA GLN A 51 9.68 -3.89 7.89
C GLN A 51 8.65 -4.39 6.87
N VAL A 52 7.36 -4.27 7.21
CA VAL A 52 6.26 -4.78 6.39
C VAL A 52 5.35 -3.66 5.97
N ALA A 53 5.24 -3.48 4.66
CA ALA A 53 4.27 -2.61 4.02
C ALA A 53 3.16 -3.47 3.38
N PHE A 54 1.92 -3.18 3.69
CA PHE A 54 0.77 -3.89 3.15
C PHE A 54 -0.14 -2.95 2.38
N ASN A 55 -0.41 -3.27 1.12
CA ASN A 55 -1.48 -2.66 0.33
C ASN A 55 -2.71 -3.59 0.38
N ALA A 56 -3.76 -3.15 1.06
CA ALA A 56 -4.93 -3.98 1.31
C ALA A 56 -5.83 -4.22 0.08
N ALA A 57 -5.44 -3.69 -1.08
CA ALA A 57 -6.17 -3.85 -2.34
C ALA A 57 -6.07 -5.29 -2.91
N PRO A 58 -7.20 -5.88 -3.33
CA PRO A 58 -8.56 -5.52 -2.95
C PRO A 58 -8.90 -6.01 -1.53
N ILE A 59 -9.69 -5.26 -0.78
CA ILE A 59 -10.25 -5.77 0.47
C ILE A 59 -11.26 -6.87 0.16
N ASN A 60 -11.05 -8.03 0.74
CA ASN A 60 -11.94 -9.17 0.69
C ASN A 60 -12.20 -9.71 2.10
N LYS A 61 -13.11 -10.68 2.21
CA LYS A 61 -13.38 -11.36 3.48
C LYS A 61 -12.11 -12.03 4.00
N GLY A 62 -11.73 -11.72 5.23
CA GLY A 62 -10.57 -12.29 5.91
C GLY A 62 -9.38 -11.34 6.06
N VAL A 63 -9.40 -10.14 5.46
CA VAL A 63 -8.34 -9.12 5.71
C VAL A 63 -8.28 -8.74 7.19
N GLU A 64 -9.44 -8.71 7.86
CA GLU A 64 -9.53 -8.41 9.30
C GLU A 64 -8.87 -9.46 10.19
N ASP A 65 -8.68 -10.68 9.68
CA ASP A 65 -8.02 -11.79 10.37
C ASP A 65 -6.49 -11.71 10.27
N TYR A 66 -5.95 -10.81 9.45
CA TYR A 66 -4.51 -10.61 9.33
C TYR A 66 -3.98 -9.82 10.53
N PRO A 67 -2.73 -10.03 10.94
CA PRO A 67 -2.09 -9.29 12.02
C PRO A 67 -1.70 -7.87 11.56
N LEU A 68 -2.72 -7.01 11.31
CA LEU A 68 -2.52 -5.66 10.77
C LEU A 68 -1.88 -4.70 11.79
N ASP A 69 -1.98 -5.01 13.07
CA ASP A 69 -1.43 -4.24 14.18
C ASP A 69 0.12 -4.26 14.27
N VAL A 70 0.75 -5.23 13.59
CA VAL A 70 2.22 -5.31 13.54
C VAL A 70 2.84 -4.72 12.28
N LEU A 71 2.03 -4.18 11.36
CA LEU A 71 2.50 -3.56 10.13
C LEU A 71 3.26 -2.25 10.39
N ASP A 72 4.30 -1.99 9.59
CA ASP A 72 4.99 -0.70 9.61
C ASP A 72 4.27 0.35 8.75
N LEU A 73 3.72 -0.08 7.58
CA LEU A 73 2.93 0.77 6.69
C LEU A 73 1.68 0.01 6.22
N LEU A 74 0.55 0.73 6.20
CA LEU A 74 -0.71 0.23 5.64
C LEU A 74 -1.22 1.21 4.59
N PHE A 75 -1.31 0.73 3.34
CA PHE A 75 -1.86 1.47 2.21
C PHE A 75 -3.31 1.03 1.98
N LEU A 76 -4.18 2.03 1.84
CA LEU A 76 -5.61 1.87 1.58
C LEU A 76 -6.04 2.88 0.53
N ASN A 77 -6.98 2.52 -0.33
CA ASN A 77 -7.78 3.53 -1.01
C ASN A 77 -8.97 3.94 -0.13
N GLU A 78 -9.73 4.92 -0.55
CA GLU A 78 -10.89 5.44 0.19
C GLU A 78 -11.90 4.34 0.52
N ILE A 79 -12.24 3.49 -0.45
CA ILE A 79 -13.21 2.39 -0.29
C ILE A 79 -12.71 1.37 0.74
N GLU A 80 -11.45 1.02 0.67
CA GLU A 80 -10.81 0.08 1.59
C GLU A 80 -10.72 0.66 3.00
N ALA A 81 -10.40 1.96 3.10
CA ALA A 81 -10.38 2.66 4.38
C ALA A 81 -11.80 2.75 5.00
N GLU A 82 -12.84 2.98 4.21
CA GLU A 82 -14.23 2.93 4.67
C GLU A 82 -14.61 1.54 5.18
N GLN A 83 -14.29 0.49 4.41
CA GLN A 83 -14.60 -0.88 4.81
C GLN A 83 -13.88 -1.29 6.09
N LEU A 84 -12.58 -0.96 6.22
CA LEU A 84 -11.79 -1.36 7.38
C LEU A 84 -12.10 -0.55 8.63
N SER A 85 -12.46 0.73 8.48
CA SER A 85 -12.82 1.62 9.60
C SER A 85 -14.29 1.52 10.00
N GLY A 86 -15.17 1.05 9.09
CA GLY A 86 -16.62 1.06 9.28
C GLY A 86 -17.25 2.44 9.28
N THR A 87 -16.54 3.47 8.75
CA THR A 87 -17.00 4.85 8.73
C THR A 87 -16.62 5.53 7.42
N THR A 88 -17.18 6.71 7.17
CA THR A 88 -16.93 7.53 5.98
C THR A 88 -16.25 8.84 6.34
N GLY A 89 -15.59 9.46 5.36
CA GLY A 89 -14.87 10.70 5.51
C GLY A 89 -13.48 10.55 6.09
N SER A 90 -12.49 11.12 5.41
CA SER A 90 -11.06 10.87 5.66
C SER A 90 -10.62 11.15 7.10
N ALA A 91 -11.16 12.18 7.75
CA ALA A 91 -10.80 12.50 9.13
C ALA A 91 -11.28 11.45 10.12
N GLU A 92 -12.50 10.92 9.93
CA GLU A 92 -13.06 9.90 10.81
C GLU A 92 -12.43 8.54 10.56
N MET A 93 -12.17 8.18 9.29
CA MET A 93 -11.41 6.98 8.94
C MET A 93 -10.04 6.96 9.63
N ILE A 94 -9.28 8.06 9.53
CA ILE A 94 -7.99 8.19 10.20
C ILE A 94 -8.14 8.04 11.71
N ARG A 95 -9.12 8.71 12.32
CA ARG A 95 -9.36 8.65 13.77
C ARG A 95 -9.63 7.21 14.25
N VAL A 96 -10.39 6.43 13.48
CA VAL A 96 -10.70 5.04 13.83
C VAL A 96 -9.49 4.14 13.60
N LEU A 97 -8.87 4.24 12.41
CA LEU A 97 -7.77 3.37 12.02
C LEU A 97 -6.50 3.62 12.85
N SER A 98 -6.18 4.88 13.19
CA SER A 98 -5.03 5.20 14.04
C SER A 98 -5.17 4.69 15.47
N LYS A 99 -6.40 4.64 16.01
CA LYS A 99 -6.66 3.99 17.30
C LYS A 99 -6.52 2.48 17.24
N ARG A 100 -6.93 1.88 16.12
CA ARG A 100 -6.86 0.43 15.93
C ARG A 100 -5.43 -0.02 15.65
N PHE A 101 -4.63 0.79 14.96
CA PHE A 101 -3.25 0.50 14.53
C PHE A 101 -2.29 1.63 14.93
N PRO A 102 -2.03 1.85 16.23
CA PRO A 102 -1.32 3.05 16.72
C PRO A 102 0.15 3.13 16.29
N GLU A 103 0.78 2.00 16.00
CA GLU A 103 2.19 1.94 15.58
C GLU A 103 2.35 1.81 14.05
N THR A 104 1.24 1.78 13.30
CA THR A 104 1.25 1.65 11.83
C THR A 104 1.14 3.02 11.16
N LYS A 105 2.01 3.29 10.19
CA LYS A 105 1.89 4.45 9.30
C LYS A 105 0.75 4.20 8.32
N LEU A 106 -0.29 5.01 8.36
CA LEU A 106 -1.46 4.92 7.49
C LEU A 106 -1.29 5.80 6.26
N ILE A 107 -1.47 5.25 5.09
CA ILE A 107 -1.46 5.97 3.82
C ILE A 107 -2.80 5.71 3.12
N ILE A 108 -3.61 6.77 2.95
CA ILE A 108 -4.93 6.66 2.32
C ILE A 108 -4.93 7.47 1.03
N THR A 109 -5.21 6.81 -0.10
CA THR A 109 -5.40 7.48 -1.39
C THR A 109 -6.88 7.81 -1.60
N LEU A 110 -7.18 9.03 -2.02
CA LEU A 110 -8.52 9.61 -2.18
C LEU A 110 -8.82 9.95 -3.65
N GLY A 111 -8.21 9.23 -4.58
CA GLY A 111 -8.37 9.48 -6.02
C GLY A 111 -8.02 10.91 -6.41
N GLY A 112 -8.97 11.64 -6.99
CA GLY A 112 -8.80 13.04 -7.41
C GLY A 112 -8.59 14.03 -6.27
N ASP A 113 -8.89 13.66 -5.03
CA ASP A 113 -8.67 14.49 -3.84
C ASP A 113 -7.26 14.32 -3.25
N GLY A 114 -6.47 13.41 -3.82
CA GLY A 114 -5.07 13.22 -3.47
C GLY A 114 -4.84 12.09 -2.47
N SER A 115 -4.06 12.34 -1.42
CA SER A 115 -3.71 11.32 -0.42
C SER A 115 -3.40 11.91 0.94
N ILE A 116 -3.50 11.06 1.96
CA ILE A 116 -3.19 11.40 3.35
C ILE A 116 -2.21 10.37 3.90
N TYR A 117 -1.20 10.87 4.59
CA TYR A 117 -0.35 10.09 5.49
C TYR A 117 -0.71 10.45 6.92
N HIS A 118 -0.78 9.46 7.80
CA HIS A 118 -0.95 9.68 9.24
C HIS A 118 -0.10 8.72 10.05
N TYR A 119 0.62 9.26 11.02
CA TYR A 119 1.34 8.47 12.01
C TYR A 119 1.46 9.26 13.31
N LYS A 120 1.02 8.69 14.43
CA LYS A 120 0.96 9.34 15.74
C LYS A 120 0.22 10.68 15.67
N ASP A 121 0.89 11.78 15.99
CA ASP A 121 0.31 13.11 15.97
C ASP A 121 0.47 13.83 14.62
N GLU A 122 1.18 13.23 13.67
CA GLU A 122 1.43 13.82 12.36
C GLU A 122 0.38 13.41 11.34
N THR A 123 -0.22 14.39 10.67
CA THR A 123 -1.08 14.17 9.49
C THR A 123 -0.61 15.07 8.36
N LEU A 124 -0.24 14.46 7.25
CA LEU A 124 0.17 15.14 6.02
C LEU A 124 -0.89 14.89 4.94
N LYS A 125 -1.24 15.95 4.20
CA LYS A 125 -2.10 15.86 3.04
C LYS A 125 -1.33 16.25 1.79
N GLN A 126 -1.50 15.48 0.74
CA GLN A 126 -1.00 15.75 -0.60
C GLN A 126 -2.19 15.84 -1.55
N ILE A 127 -2.39 16.99 -2.15
CA ILE A 127 -3.40 17.15 -3.21
C ILE A 127 -2.99 16.34 -4.45
N ALA A 128 -3.96 15.89 -5.21
CA ALA A 128 -3.68 15.22 -6.48
C ALA A 128 -2.90 16.15 -7.43
N ILE A 129 -1.97 15.58 -8.17
CA ILE A 129 -1.26 16.29 -9.23
C ILE A 129 -2.12 16.22 -10.48
N ASP A 130 -2.29 17.36 -11.14
CA ASP A 130 -3.01 17.42 -12.42
C ASP A 130 -2.26 16.61 -13.48
N ALA A 131 -2.91 15.55 -13.95
CA ALA A 131 -2.39 14.68 -15.00
C ALA A 131 -2.69 15.22 -16.42
N GLY A 132 -3.44 16.31 -16.51
CA GLY A 132 -4.03 16.77 -17.77
C GLY A 132 -5.14 15.82 -18.22
N GLN A 133 -4.95 15.14 -19.36
CA GLN A 133 -5.92 14.16 -19.85
C GLN A 133 -5.75 12.82 -19.11
N ILE A 134 -6.81 12.35 -18.47
CA ILE A 134 -6.88 10.99 -17.92
C ILE A 134 -7.15 10.01 -19.08
N VAL A 135 -6.24 9.08 -19.30
CA VAL A 135 -6.31 8.07 -20.38
C VAL A 135 -6.67 6.70 -19.82
N ASP A 136 -6.03 6.28 -18.72
CA ASP A 136 -6.23 4.96 -18.11
C ASP A 136 -5.80 5.00 -16.65
N THR A 137 -6.69 4.64 -15.74
CA THR A 137 -6.40 4.64 -14.30
C THR A 137 -5.74 3.35 -13.80
N THR A 138 -5.56 2.35 -14.67
CA THR A 138 -4.98 1.06 -14.31
C THR A 138 -3.53 1.23 -13.85
N GLY A 139 -3.22 0.68 -12.67
CA GLY A 139 -1.89 0.72 -12.08
C GLY A 139 -1.51 2.04 -11.37
N ALA A 140 -2.45 3.00 -11.28
CA ALA A 140 -2.20 4.26 -10.56
C ALA A 140 -1.88 4.02 -9.08
N GLY A 141 -2.61 3.11 -8.44
CA GLY A 141 -2.36 2.69 -7.05
C GLY A 141 -1.00 2.02 -6.89
N ASP A 142 -0.64 1.12 -7.79
CA ASP A 142 0.66 0.41 -7.75
C ASP A 142 1.82 1.39 -7.96
N ALA A 143 1.68 2.33 -8.90
CA ALA A 143 2.66 3.40 -9.11
C ALA A 143 2.81 4.29 -7.87
N PHE A 144 1.70 4.59 -7.18
CA PHE A 144 1.70 5.34 -5.94
C PHE A 144 2.45 4.57 -4.84
N VAL A 145 2.04 3.35 -4.54
CA VAL A 145 2.60 2.52 -3.46
C VAL A 145 4.09 2.28 -3.67
N GLY A 146 4.48 1.85 -4.88
CA GLY A 146 5.89 1.56 -5.19
C GLY A 146 6.77 2.81 -5.09
N THR A 147 6.29 3.95 -5.60
CA THR A 147 7.05 5.22 -5.53
C THR A 147 7.10 5.77 -4.11
N PHE A 148 5.99 5.73 -3.38
CA PHE A 148 5.97 6.12 -1.97
C PHE A 148 7.02 5.36 -1.18
N LEU A 149 6.99 4.02 -1.29
CA LEU A 149 7.89 3.17 -0.53
C LEU A 149 9.36 3.42 -0.91
N ALA A 150 9.67 3.58 -2.20
CA ALA A 150 11.03 3.87 -2.65
C ALA A 150 11.58 5.16 -2.04
N TYR A 151 10.84 6.27 -2.11
CA TYR A 151 11.25 7.54 -1.48
C TYR A 151 11.33 7.42 0.03
N PHE A 152 10.35 6.77 0.66
CA PHE A 152 10.30 6.65 2.11
C PHE A 152 11.46 5.82 2.67
N VAL A 153 11.86 4.76 1.98
CA VAL A 153 13.05 3.95 2.34
C VAL A 153 14.34 4.74 2.19
N GLU A 154 14.43 5.58 1.15
CA GLU A 154 15.63 6.36 0.86
C GLU A 154 15.79 7.56 1.80
N THR A 155 14.70 8.28 2.10
CA THR A 155 14.78 9.57 2.79
C THR A 155 14.27 9.54 4.24
N GLY A 156 13.36 8.61 4.55
CA GLY A 156 12.58 8.61 5.80
C GLY A 156 11.46 9.68 5.84
N GLU A 157 11.34 10.53 4.79
CA GLU A 157 10.48 11.71 4.77
C GLU A 157 9.14 11.43 4.08
N ALA A 158 8.07 11.32 4.87
CA ALA A 158 6.73 11.02 4.36
C ALA A 158 6.19 12.08 3.39
N ARG A 159 6.55 13.35 3.58
CA ARG A 159 6.13 14.45 2.68
C ARG A 159 6.72 14.30 1.29
N GLU A 160 8.00 13.98 1.18
CA GLU A 160 8.68 13.75 -0.10
C GLU A 160 8.12 12.50 -0.78
N ALA A 161 7.90 11.44 -0.01
CA ALA A 161 7.31 10.20 -0.50
C ALA A 161 5.90 10.42 -1.06
N LEU A 162 5.02 11.16 -0.37
CA LEU A 162 3.68 11.52 -0.86
C LEU A 162 3.75 12.31 -2.18
N MET A 163 4.62 13.32 -2.25
CA MET A 163 4.77 14.14 -3.44
C MET A 163 5.28 13.31 -4.62
N GLY A 164 6.29 12.46 -4.41
CA GLY A 164 6.82 11.55 -5.43
C GLY A 164 5.75 10.59 -5.93
N ALA A 165 5.01 9.97 -5.01
CA ALA A 165 3.92 9.05 -5.32
C ALA A 165 2.78 9.71 -6.11
N ALA A 166 2.37 10.93 -5.74
CA ALA A 166 1.35 11.68 -6.46
C ALA A 166 1.77 11.99 -7.91
N LYS A 167 3.05 12.38 -8.12
CA LYS A 167 3.61 12.59 -9.47
C LYS A 167 3.62 11.31 -10.30
N ALA A 168 3.99 10.18 -9.70
CA ALA A 168 4.02 8.89 -10.38
C ALA A 168 2.61 8.44 -10.79
N SER A 169 1.62 8.58 -9.90
CA SER A 169 0.21 8.28 -10.22
C SER A 169 -0.31 9.17 -11.34
N ALA A 170 -0.07 10.49 -11.30
CA ALA A 170 -0.49 11.41 -12.36
C ALA A 170 0.14 11.03 -13.71
N LYS A 171 1.41 10.66 -13.73
CA LYS A 171 2.10 10.18 -14.94
C LYS A 171 1.54 8.84 -15.42
N CYS A 172 1.16 7.93 -14.51
CA CYS A 172 0.55 6.65 -14.85
C CYS A 172 -0.78 6.85 -15.56
N ILE A 173 -1.69 7.63 -14.99
CA ILE A 173 -3.04 7.81 -15.54
C ILE A 173 -3.09 8.63 -16.84
N SER A 174 -2.05 9.36 -17.16
CA SER A 174 -1.93 10.10 -18.43
C SER A 174 -1.58 9.22 -19.64
N ARG A 175 -1.41 7.90 -19.44
CA ARG A 175 -0.95 6.95 -20.45
C ARG A 175 -1.81 5.68 -20.44
N LYS A 176 -1.83 4.96 -21.56
CA LYS A 176 -2.54 3.69 -21.68
C LYS A 176 -1.71 2.54 -21.09
N GLY A 177 -2.31 1.76 -20.19
CA GLY A 177 -1.75 0.55 -19.58
C GLY A 177 -0.83 0.80 -18.39
N ALA A 178 -0.84 -0.13 -17.44
CA ALA A 178 -0.20 -0.04 -16.12
C ALA A 178 1.35 0.03 -16.16
N THR A 179 1.99 -0.56 -17.19
CA THR A 179 3.45 -0.74 -17.24
C THR A 179 4.19 0.30 -18.06
N ASN A 180 3.51 1.28 -18.63
CA ASN A 180 4.13 2.29 -19.51
C ASN A 180 5.11 3.25 -18.80
N LEU A 181 5.18 3.23 -17.47
CA LEU A 181 6.17 3.97 -16.69
C LEU A 181 7.60 3.42 -16.90
N LEU A 182 7.72 2.11 -17.20
CA LEU A 182 9.00 1.39 -17.31
C LEU A 182 9.68 1.53 -18.70
N LYS A 183 9.02 2.13 -19.69
CA LYS A 183 9.55 2.21 -21.07
C LYS A 183 10.69 3.22 -21.29
N ASN A 184 11.11 3.93 -20.24
CA ASN A 184 12.16 4.95 -20.31
C ASN A 184 13.24 4.76 -19.22
N VAL A 185 13.45 3.52 -18.78
CA VAL A 185 14.58 3.13 -17.94
C VAL A 185 15.58 2.37 -18.78
#